data_51e61787e5c90e25594e690ef3f80e73
#
_entry.id   51e61787e5c90e25594e690ef3f80e73
#
_cell.length_a   1.000
_cell.length_b   1.000
_cell.length_c   1.000
_cell.angle_alpha   90.00
_cell.angle_beta   90.00
_cell.angle_gamma   90.00
#
_symmetry.space_group_name_H-M   'P 1'
#
loop_
_entity.id
_entity.type
_entity.pdbx_description
1 polymer ?
#
loop_
_entity_poly.entity_id
_entity_poly.type
_entity_poly.pdbx_seq_one_letter_code
_entity_poly.pdbx_strand_id
1 'polypeptide(L)'
;MLPMKTWLFIALGAVTLFYLWTWFSALRHRSSEPKTPTPLQAAIGFISNFFDTLGIGSFATTTAMFRFWKQVRDEIIPGTLNVGHTLPTIVQAFIYIAIVEVDMTTLILLIAAAVLGMWLGAGVVAKLPRRAIQIGMGIALLVAAGLTLMTIFNKSAGGGEALALTGAMLAVGIIGNFMLGSLMSLGIGLYGPCLIMISLLGMNPKAAFPIMMGSCAFLMPTGSAQFIRKGSYNLRAALGLALGGIPAVLIAAYLVKEMNLYYVRWLVVIVVVYTALSLLRSAMVERGSEQYREQ
;
A
#
# COMPACT_ATOMS: atom_id res chain seq x y z
N MET A 1 -28.11 6.86 16.10
CA MET A 1 -26.64 6.61 16.06
C MET A 1 -26.15 6.82 14.65
N LEU A 2 -25.03 7.50 14.44
CA LEU A 2 -24.42 7.62 13.12
C LEU A 2 -23.97 6.24 12.63
N PRO A 3 -24.11 5.92 11.33
CA PRO A 3 -23.65 4.65 10.78
C PRO A 3 -22.12 4.49 10.93
N MET A 4 -21.65 3.26 11.13
CA MET A 4 -20.23 2.95 11.35
C MET A 4 -19.32 3.53 10.25
N LYS A 5 -19.79 3.54 9.01
CA LYS A 5 -19.11 4.15 7.86
C LYS A 5 -18.83 5.64 8.07
N THR A 6 -19.74 6.38 8.67
CA THR A 6 -19.57 7.81 8.98
C THR A 6 -18.45 8.02 10.01
N TRP A 7 -18.40 7.19 11.05
CA TRP A 7 -17.31 7.27 12.04
C TRP A 7 -15.95 6.97 11.43
N LEU A 8 -15.87 6.01 10.50
CA LEU A 8 -14.63 5.71 9.77
C LEU A 8 -14.18 6.91 8.93
N PHE A 9 -15.11 7.58 8.23
CA PHE A 9 -14.77 8.80 7.47
C PHE A 9 -14.34 9.97 8.36
N ILE A 10 -14.97 10.13 9.53
CA ILE A 10 -14.57 11.15 10.51
C ILE A 10 -13.13 10.86 11.00
N ALA A 11 -12.83 9.61 11.33
CA ALA A 11 -11.49 9.20 11.75
C ALA A 11 -10.45 9.41 10.64
N LEU A 12 -10.78 9.05 9.39
CA LEU A 12 -9.93 9.28 8.23
C LEU A 12 -9.70 10.78 7.99
N GLY A 13 -10.74 11.59 8.14
CA GLY A 13 -10.65 13.06 8.07
C GLY A 13 -9.74 13.63 9.16
N ALA A 14 -9.86 13.16 10.39
CA ALA A 14 -9.01 13.59 11.50
C ALA A 14 -7.53 13.25 11.25
N VAL A 15 -7.24 12.03 10.77
CA VAL A 15 -5.88 11.60 10.41
C VAL A 15 -5.34 12.42 9.23
N THR A 16 -6.19 12.76 8.26
CA THR A 16 -5.84 13.64 7.14
C THR A 16 -5.45 15.03 7.62
N LEU A 17 -6.26 15.64 8.49
CA LEU A 17 -5.99 16.95 9.08
C LEU A 17 -4.69 16.94 9.90
N PHE A 18 -4.47 15.92 10.71
CA PHE A 18 -3.21 15.72 11.44
C PHE A 18 -2.01 15.67 10.48
N TYR A 19 -2.11 14.90 9.39
CA TYR A 19 -1.04 14.81 8.40
C TYR A 19 -0.78 16.14 7.70
N LEU A 20 -1.82 16.80 7.22
CA LEU A 20 -1.73 18.10 6.56
C LEU A 20 -1.12 19.15 7.50
N TRP A 21 -1.58 19.22 8.73
CA TRP A 21 -1.02 20.13 9.74
C TRP A 21 0.47 19.88 9.97
N THR A 22 0.86 18.61 10.13
CA THR A 22 2.27 18.22 10.32
C THR A 22 3.11 18.63 9.11
N TRP A 23 2.64 18.39 7.90
CA TRP A 23 3.38 18.69 6.67
C TRP A 23 3.45 20.19 6.41
N PHE A 24 2.34 20.92 6.52
CA PHE A 24 2.31 22.38 6.35
C PHE A 24 3.15 23.11 7.41
N SER A 25 3.15 22.66 8.66
CA SER A 25 4.02 23.20 9.69
C SER A 25 5.50 23.06 9.33
N ALA A 26 5.90 21.89 8.81
CA ALA A 26 7.26 21.68 8.35
C ALA A 26 7.63 22.51 7.11
N LEU A 27 6.67 22.71 6.18
CA LEU A 27 6.86 23.55 5.00
C LEU A 27 7.18 25.02 5.34
N ARG A 28 6.60 25.53 6.42
CA ARG A 28 6.87 26.92 6.89
C ARG A 28 8.31 27.06 7.37
N HIS A 29 8.88 26.05 8.01
CA HIS A 29 10.26 26.06 8.52
C HIS A 29 11.33 25.77 7.45
N ARG A 30 10.94 25.26 6.27
CA ARG A 30 11.81 24.95 5.14
C ARG A 30 11.64 25.96 4.01
N SER A 31 11.68 27.25 4.32
CA SER A 31 11.45 28.33 3.35
C SER A 31 12.51 28.42 2.25
N SER A 32 13.75 27.97 2.50
CA SER A 32 14.88 28.01 1.56
C SER A 32 14.93 26.86 0.56
N GLU A 33 14.14 25.80 0.76
CA GLU A 33 14.12 24.66 -0.16
C GLU A 33 13.20 24.93 -1.36
N PRO A 34 13.57 24.46 -2.59
CA PRO A 34 12.68 24.56 -3.74
C PRO A 34 11.38 23.78 -3.49
N LYS A 35 10.23 24.46 -3.57
CA LYS A 35 8.90 23.86 -3.33
C LYS A 35 8.20 23.45 -4.61
N THR A 36 8.60 23.97 -5.77
CA THR A 36 7.96 23.63 -7.04
C THR A 36 8.47 22.30 -7.57
N PRO A 37 7.64 21.27 -7.70
CA PRO A 37 8.04 19.98 -8.25
C PRO A 37 8.39 20.10 -9.73
N THR A 38 9.27 19.21 -10.21
CA THR A 38 9.51 19.10 -11.65
C THR A 38 8.35 18.40 -12.35
N PRO A 39 8.10 18.67 -13.64
CA PRO A 39 7.13 17.90 -14.42
C PRO A 39 7.40 16.38 -14.37
N LEU A 40 8.68 15.98 -14.35
CA LEU A 40 9.06 14.58 -14.22
C LEU A 40 8.64 13.98 -12.86
N GLN A 41 8.81 14.70 -11.76
CA GLN A 41 8.39 14.24 -10.44
C GLN A 41 6.86 14.11 -10.33
N ALA A 42 6.12 15.02 -10.95
CA ALA A 42 4.67 14.93 -11.05
C ALA A 42 4.23 13.77 -11.95
N ALA A 43 4.91 13.54 -13.08
CA ALA A 43 4.64 12.39 -13.96
C ALA A 43 4.93 11.06 -13.27
N ILE A 44 6.03 10.96 -12.51
CA ILE A 44 6.32 9.78 -11.68
C ILE A 44 5.20 9.57 -10.65
N GLY A 45 4.76 10.65 -9.99
CA GLY A 45 3.63 10.61 -9.05
C GLY A 45 2.35 10.12 -9.72
N PHE A 46 2.05 10.62 -10.92
CA PHE A 46 0.89 10.19 -11.69
C PHE A 46 0.95 8.70 -12.04
N ILE A 47 2.02 8.28 -12.70
CA ILE A 47 2.19 6.88 -13.15
C ILE A 47 2.15 5.92 -11.96
N SER A 48 2.94 6.20 -10.91
CA SER A 48 3.02 5.29 -9.77
C SER A 48 1.70 5.17 -9.01
N ASN A 49 0.98 6.27 -8.77
CA ASN A 49 -0.31 6.23 -8.07
C ASN A 49 -1.45 5.72 -8.94
N PHE A 50 -1.37 5.86 -10.28
CA PHE A 50 -2.30 5.19 -11.18
C PHE A 50 -2.24 3.67 -11.00
N PHE A 51 -1.06 3.09 -11.08
CA PHE A 51 -0.86 1.66 -10.89
C PHE A 51 -1.06 1.22 -9.43
N ASP A 52 -0.73 2.07 -8.46
CA ASP A 52 -1.03 1.85 -7.04
C ASP A 52 -2.52 1.65 -6.80
N THR A 53 -3.34 2.48 -7.43
CA THR A 53 -4.81 2.41 -7.34
C THR A 53 -5.38 1.13 -7.97
N LEU A 54 -4.66 0.54 -8.93
CA LEU A 54 -4.96 -0.79 -9.46
C LEU A 54 -4.47 -1.95 -8.54
N GLY A 55 -3.78 -1.63 -7.42
CA GLY A 55 -3.31 -2.61 -6.44
C GLY A 55 -1.84 -3.03 -6.59
N ILE A 56 -1.10 -2.48 -7.58
CA ILE A 56 0.30 -2.86 -7.84
C ILE A 56 1.26 -2.38 -6.74
N GLY A 57 0.91 -1.29 -6.05
CA GLY A 57 1.76 -0.65 -5.06
C GLY A 57 2.71 0.39 -5.67
N SER A 58 2.78 1.57 -5.04
CA SER A 58 3.55 2.71 -5.53
C SER A 58 5.03 2.67 -5.17
N PHE A 59 5.40 2.02 -4.07
CA PHE A 59 6.73 2.17 -3.50
C PHE A 59 7.84 1.60 -4.39
N ALA A 60 7.68 0.37 -4.89
CA ALA A 60 8.67 -0.27 -5.75
C ALA A 60 8.82 0.45 -7.09
N THR A 61 7.69 0.81 -7.71
CA THR A 61 7.65 1.51 -8.99
C THR A 61 8.28 2.89 -8.89
N THR A 62 7.94 3.68 -7.87
CA THR A 62 8.52 5.01 -7.65
C THR A 62 10.02 4.92 -7.33
N THR A 63 10.44 3.95 -6.50
CA THR A 63 11.87 3.73 -6.20
C THR A 63 12.66 3.46 -7.47
N ALA A 64 12.16 2.58 -8.34
CA ALA A 64 12.81 2.27 -9.61
C ALA A 64 12.95 3.50 -10.50
N MET A 65 11.87 4.30 -10.62
CA MET A 65 11.89 5.53 -11.42
C MET A 65 12.80 6.59 -10.80
N PHE A 66 12.80 6.78 -9.48
CA PHE A 66 13.69 7.73 -8.82
C PHE A 66 15.17 7.38 -9.01
N ARG A 67 15.52 6.10 -8.94
CA ARG A 67 16.88 5.63 -9.21
C ARG A 67 17.27 5.78 -10.67
N PHE A 68 16.38 5.39 -11.58
CA PHE A 68 16.63 5.48 -13.02
C PHE A 68 16.93 6.92 -13.47
N TRP A 69 16.11 7.88 -13.01
CA TRP A 69 16.28 9.30 -13.35
C TRP A 69 17.07 10.09 -12.30
N LYS A 70 17.69 9.45 -11.32
CA LYS A 70 18.50 10.06 -10.24
C LYS A 70 17.80 11.26 -9.56
N GLN A 71 16.50 11.11 -9.27
CA GLN A 71 15.68 12.22 -8.74
C GLN A 71 15.86 12.45 -7.24
N VAL A 72 16.14 11.39 -6.47
CA VAL A 72 16.24 11.41 -5.02
C VAL A 72 17.39 10.52 -4.59
N ARG A 73 18.17 10.93 -3.58
CA ARG A 73 19.22 10.10 -3.00
C ARG A 73 18.61 8.88 -2.29
N ASP A 74 19.28 7.74 -2.40
CA ASP A 74 18.77 6.46 -1.91
C ASP A 74 18.39 6.48 -0.41
N GLU A 75 19.18 7.19 0.42
CA GLU A 75 18.99 7.24 1.87
C GLU A 75 17.65 7.89 2.28
N ILE A 76 17.14 8.83 1.47
CA ILE A 76 15.92 9.57 1.75
C ILE A 76 14.74 9.15 0.86
N ILE A 77 14.92 8.15 -0.02
CA ILE A 77 13.82 7.59 -0.83
C ILE A 77 12.67 7.10 0.08
N PRO A 78 12.91 6.28 1.12
CA PRO A 78 11.80 5.75 1.94
C PRO A 78 10.94 6.85 2.56
N GLY A 79 11.56 7.90 3.08
CA GLY A 79 10.84 9.05 3.62
C GLY A 79 10.07 9.82 2.56
N THR A 80 10.69 10.02 1.38
CA THR A 80 10.05 10.72 0.25
C THR A 80 8.82 9.97 -0.26
N LEU A 81 8.87 8.64 -0.34
CA LEU A 81 7.75 7.80 -0.73
C LEU A 81 6.60 7.89 0.29
N ASN A 82 6.92 7.71 1.57
CA ASN A 82 5.90 7.81 2.62
C ASN A 82 5.21 9.18 2.58
N VAL A 83 5.99 10.26 2.61
CA VAL A 83 5.41 11.62 2.61
C VAL A 83 4.66 11.91 1.31
N GLY A 84 5.21 11.57 0.15
CA GLY A 84 4.60 11.93 -1.14
C GLY A 84 3.34 11.13 -1.47
N HIS A 85 3.29 9.85 -1.14
CA HIS A 85 2.14 8.99 -1.45
C HIS A 85 1.02 9.03 -0.41
N THR A 86 1.24 9.60 0.78
CA THR A 86 0.22 9.64 1.84
C THR A 86 -1.09 10.30 1.37
N LEU A 87 -1.04 11.47 0.73
CA LEU A 87 -2.28 12.14 0.25
C LEU A 87 -3.01 11.33 -0.83
N PRO A 88 -2.34 10.85 -1.91
CA PRO A 88 -2.97 9.94 -2.86
C PRO A 88 -3.62 8.72 -2.20
N THR A 89 -2.94 8.08 -1.25
CA THR A 89 -3.47 6.90 -0.53
C THR A 89 -4.70 7.25 0.33
N ILE A 90 -4.71 8.41 0.97
CA ILE A 90 -5.89 8.90 1.70
C ILE A 90 -7.06 9.11 0.72
N VAL A 91 -6.83 9.72 -0.44
CA VAL A 91 -7.86 9.89 -1.48
C VAL A 91 -8.38 8.54 -1.95
N GLN A 92 -7.50 7.56 -2.20
CA GLN A 92 -7.90 6.18 -2.52
C GLN A 92 -8.83 5.61 -1.44
N ALA A 93 -8.46 5.72 -0.17
CA ALA A 93 -9.26 5.20 0.94
C ALA A 93 -10.64 5.85 1.00
N PHE A 94 -10.74 7.18 0.86
CA PHE A 94 -12.04 7.86 0.80
C PHE A 94 -12.92 7.34 -0.34
N ILE A 95 -12.36 7.16 -1.53
CA ILE A 95 -13.10 6.69 -2.69
C ILE A 95 -13.54 5.24 -2.50
N TYR A 96 -12.60 4.33 -2.23
CA TYR A 96 -12.92 2.90 -2.21
C TYR A 96 -13.79 2.48 -1.02
N ILE A 97 -13.64 3.11 0.15
CA ILE A 97 -14.57 2.92 1.27
C ILE A 97 -15.97 3.45 0.91
N ALA A 98 -16.07 4.49 0.07
CA ALA A 98 -17.36 5.01 -0.36
C ALA A 98 -18.08 4.10 -1.34
N ILE A 99 -17.35 3.59 -2.38
CA ILE A 99 -17.94 2.95 -3.56
C ILE A 99 -17.93 1.44 -3.54
N VAL A 100 -17.06 0.78 -2.75
CA VAL A 100 -16.96 -0.67 -2.69
C VAL A 100 -17.74 -1.17 -1.47
N GLU A 101 -18.60 -2.14 -1.70
CA GLU A 101 -19.33 -2.82 -0.64
C GLU A 101 -18.42 -3.79 0.11
N VAL A 102 -18.36 -3.63 1.42
CA VAL A 102 -17.64 -4.50 2.34
C VAL A 102 -18.30 -4.38 3.72
N ASP A 103 -18.34 -5.47 4.45
CA ASP A 103 -18.83 -5.44 5.83
C ASP A 103 -17.96 -4.51 6.68
N MET A 104 -18.61 -3.58 7.39
CA MET A 104 -17.92 -2.56 8.17
C MET A 104 -17.13 -3.12 9.34
N THR A 105 -17.61 -4.21 9.95
CA THR A 105 -16.89 -4.87 11.04
C THR A 105 -15.61 -5.49 10.55
N THR A 106 -15.67 -6.24 9.45
CA THR A 106 -14.49 -6.80 8.77
C THR A 106 -13.50 -5.70 8.39
N LEU A 107 -13.97 -4.64 7.74
CA LEU A 107 -13.13 -3.52 7.30
C LEU A 107 -12.41 -2.87 8.48
N ILE A 108 -13.12 -2.49 9.52
CA ILE A 108 -12.56 -1.77 10.68
C ILE A 108 -11.58 -2.66 11.45
N LEU A 109 -11.92 -3.95 11.65
CA LEU A 109 -11.03 -4.87 12.36
C LEU A 109 -9.74 -5.13 11.61
N LEU A 110 -9.79 -5.28 10.27
CA LEU A 110 -8.60 -5.49 9.47
C LEU A 110 -7.74 -4.21 9.40
N ILE A 111 -8.34 -3.03 9.25
CA ILE A 111 -7.62 -1.76 9.32
C ILE A 111 -6.93 -1.61 10.68
N ALA A 112 -7.67 -1.80 11.78
CA ALA A 112 -7.13 -1.70 13.12
C ALA A 112 -5.98 -2.70 13.36
N ALA A 113 -6.12 -3.94 12.87
CA ALA A 113 -5.08 -4.95 12.95
C ALA A 113 -3.80 -4.52 12.23
N ALA A 114 -3.90 -3.95 11.02
CA ALA A 114 -2.73 -3.45 10.29
C ALA A 114 -2.05 -2.29 11.02
N VAL A 115 -2.83 -1.35 11.56
CA VAL A 115 -2.31 -0.21 12.35
C VAL A 115 -1.56 -0.73 13.59
N LEU A 116 -2.18 -1.62 14.34
CA LEU A 116 -1.55 -2.26 15.51
C LEU A 116 -0.31 -3.06 15.12
N GLY A 117 -0.36 -3.77 13.98
CA GLY A 117 0.78 -4.50 13.42
C GLY A 117 1.97 -3.59 13.18
N MET A 118 1.77 -2.44 12.56
CA MET A 118 2.85 -1.49 12.35
C MET A 118 3.44 -0.97 13.67
N TRP A 119 2.61 -0.68 14.65
CA TRP A 119 3.08 -0.09 15.92
C TRP A 119 3.76 -1.13 16.83
N LEU A 120 3.14 -2.30 17.00
CA LEU A 120 3.59 -3.33 17.91
C LEU A 120 4.58 -4.29 17.25
N GLY A 121 4.34 -4.62 15.98
CA GLY A 121 5.12 -5.59 15.22
C GLY A 121 6.44 -5.04 14.69
N ALA A 122 6.55 -3.72 14.47
CA ALA A 122 7.74 -3.10 13.90
C ALA A 122 9.04 -3.47 14.65
N GLY A 123 9.00 -3.49 15.99
CA GLY A 123 10.16 -3.85 16.82
C GLY A 123 10.56 -5.33 16.75
N VAL A 124 9.60 -6.22 16.50
CA VAL A 124 9.84 -7.67 16.33
C VAL A 124 10.31 -7.96 14.92
N VAL A 125 9.60 -7.42 13.93
CA VAL A 125 9.88 -7.64 12.50
C VAL A 125 11.24 -7.05 12.10
N ALA A 126 11.65 -5.93 12.70
CA ALA A 126 12.97 -5.33 12.45
C ALA A 126 14.16 -6.26 12.82
N LYS A 127 13.92 -7.28 13.64
CA LYS A 127 14.92 -8.29 14.00
C LYS A 127 14.96 -9.49 13.06
N LEU A 128 13.97 -9.61 12.17
CA LEU A 128 13.89 -10.72 11.22
C LEU A 128 14.73 -10.43 9.97
N PRO A 129 15.36 -11.45 9.38
CA PRO A 129 16.13 -11.29 8.16
C PRO A 129 15.19 -10.90 6.99
N ARG A 130 15.24 -9.65 6.58
CA ARG A 130 14.37 -9.06 5.55
C ARG A 130 14.36 -9.90 4.28
N ARG A 131 15.52 -10.41 3.87
CA ARG A 131 15.67 -11.26 2.70
C ARG A 131 14.85 -12.55 2.80
N ALA A 132 14.86 -13.24 3.95
CA ALA A 132 14.07 -14.46 4.15
C ALA A 132 12.56 -14.18 4.05
N ILE A 133 12.11 -13.04 4.60
CA ILE A 133 10.72 -12.60 4.50
C ILE A 133 10.35 -12.35 3.04
N GLN A 134 11.18 -11.64 2.28
CA GLN A 134 10.93 -11.34 0.86
C GLN A 134 10.86 -12.61 0.01
N ILE A 135 11.74 -13.58 0.23
CA ILE A 135 11.73 -14.88 -0.47
C ILE A 135 10.46 -15.66 -0.10
N GLY A 136 10.17 -15.82 1.20
CA GLY A 136 9.01 -16.57 1.66
C GLY A 136 7.69 -15.99 1.13
N MET A 137 7.52 -14.68 1.22
CA MET A 137 6.36 -13.99 0.66
C MET A 137 6.29 -14.09 -0.86
N GLY A 138 7.41 -13.93 -1.56
CA GLY A 138 7.45 -14.04 -3.02
C GLY A 138 6.99 -15.42 -3.49
N ILE A 139 7.48 -16.49 -2.87
CA ILE A 139 7.07 -17.88 -3.19
C ILE A 139 5.58 -18.09 -2.85
N ALA A 140 5.13 -17.67 -1.66
CA ALA A 140 3.74 -17.83 -1.23
C ALA A 140 2.77 -17.10 -2.20
N LEU A 141 3.13 -15.90 -2.64
CA LEU A 141 2.35 -15.14 -3.62
C LEU A 141 2.29 -15.82 -4.99
N LEU A 142 3.38 -16.45 -5.48
CA LEU A 142 3.36 -17.20 -6.73
C LEU A 142 2.46 -18.44 -6.65
N VAL A 143 2.52 -19.18 -5.55
CA VAL A 143 1.61 -20.32 -5.31
C VAL A 143 0.16 -19.85 -5.30
N ALA A 144 -0.13 -18.77 -4.58
CA ALA A 144 -1.48 -18.21 -4.50
C ALA A 144 -1.99 -17.69 -5.87
N ALA A 145 -1.13 -17.06 -6.68
CA ALA A 145 -1.46 -16.69 -8.05
C ALA A 145 -1.80 -17.92 -8.91
N GLY A 146 -1.04 -19.00 -8.77
CA GLY A 146 -1.32 -20.28 -9.44
C GLY A 146 -2.69 -20.86 -9.06
N LEU A 147 -3.03 -20.85 -7.76
CA LEU A 147 -4.36 -21.30 -7.29
C LEU A 147 -5.48 -20.42 -7.87
N THR A 148 -5.27 -19.10 -7.89
CA THR A 148 -6.26 -18.16 -8.48
C THR A 148 -6.44 -18.41 -9.98
N LEU A 149 -5.37 -18.67 -10.72
CA LEU A 149 -5.44 -19.06 -12.14
C LEU A 149 -6.24 -20.35 -12.33
N MET A 150 -6.01 -21.37 -11.50
CA MET A 150 -6.78 -22.61 -11.56
C MET A 150 -8.28 -22.35 -11.38
N THR A 151 -8.69 -21.47 -10.47
CA THR A 151 -10.11 -21.12 -10.29
C THR A 151 -10.70 -20.35 -11.48
N ILE A 152 -9.90 -19.52 -12.15
CA ILE A 152 -10.33 -18.79 -13.36
C ILE A 152 -10.58 -19.76 -14.52
N PHE A 153 -9.67 -20.73 -14.74
CA PHE A 153 -9.74 -21.66 -15.87
C PHE A 153 -10.76 -22.78 -15.66
N ASN A 154 -10.86 -23.34 -14.46
CA ASN A 154 -11.74 -24.49 -14.20
C ASN A 154 -13.22 -24.12 -14.07
N LYS A 155 -13.58 -22.85 -14.08
CA LYS A 155 -14.94 -22.36 -13.83
C LYS A 155 -15.61 -23.00 -12.58
N SER A 156 -14.86 -23.78 -11.83
CA SER A 156 -15.29 -24.48 -10.64
C SER A 156 -15.04 -23.61 -9.43
N ALA A 157 -16.07 -23.46 -8.66
CA ALA A 157 -16.08 -22.83 -7.34
C ALA A 157 -15.41 -21.47 -7.25
N GLY A 158 -16.21 -20.48 -7.46
CA GLY A 158 -16.14 -19.20 -6.86
C GLY A 158 -14.84 -18.77 -6.21
N GLY A 159 -14.11 -17.89 -6.84
CA GLY A 159 -13.48 -16.86 -6.04
C GLY A 159 -14.64 -16.26 -5.25
N GLY A 160 -14.48 -16.10 -3.93
CA GLY A 160 -15.59 -15.76 -3.06
C GLY A 160 -16.31 -14.50 -3.50
N GLU A 161 -17.59 -14.47 -3.27
CA GLU A 161 -18.42 -13.28 -3.42
C GLU A 161 -18.75 -12.68 -2.05
N ALA A 162 -18.20 -13.27 -0.98
CA ALA A 162 -18.46 -12.81 0.38
C ALA A 162 -17.96 -11.37 0.57
N LEU A 163 -18.78 -10.57 1.24
CA LEU A 163 -18.45 -9.19 1.60
C LEU A 163 -17.98 -9.08 3.05
N ALA A 164 -18.07 -10.17 3.82
CA ALA A 164 -17.71 -10.26 5.24
C ALA A 164 -16.83 -11.48 5.51
N LEU A 165 -15.97 -11.38 6.50
CA LEU A 165 -15.30 -12.51 7.14
C LEU A 165 -15.98 -12.79 8.49
N THR A 166 -16.11 -14.06 8.83
CA THR A 166 -16.70 -14.50 10.10
C THR A 166 -15.89 -15.63 10.73
N GLY A 167 -16.04 -15.85 12.02
CA GLY A 167 -15.40 -16.94 12.72
C GLY A 167 -13.88 -17.05 12.50
N ALA A 168 -13.41 -18.25 12.18
CA ALA A 168 -11.99 -18.52 11.99
C ALA A 168 -11.38 -17.72 10.82
N MET A 169 -12.13 -17.49 9.73
CA MET A 169 -11.62 -16.72 8.58
C MET A 169 -11.38 -15.25 8.94
N LEU A 170 -12.23 -14.66 9.80
CA LEU A 170 -11.99 -13.31 10.32
C LEU A 170 -10.73 -13.26 11.18
N ALA A 171 -10.53 -14.26 12.05
CA ALA A 171 -9.31 -14.32 12.87
C ALA A 171 -8.04 -14.44 12.00
N VAL A 172 -8.07 -15.28 10.97
CA VAL A 172 -6.96 -15.40 9.99
C VAL A 172 -6.72 -14.07 9.28
N GLY A 173 -7.79 -13.39 8.84
CA GLY A 173 -7.70 -12.08 8.20
C GLY A 173 -7.08 -11.02 9.12
N ILE A 174 -7.48 -10.96 10.39
CA ILE A 174 -6.95 -10.05 11.41
C ILE A 174 -5.45 -10.32 11.62
N ILE A 175 -5.06 -11.57 11.87
CA ILE A 175 -3.66 -11.95 12.06
C ILE A 175 -2.83 -11.65 10.81
N GLY A 176 -3.35 -11.99 9.63
CA GLY A 176 -2.69 -11.73 8.36
C GLY A 176 -2.48 -10.22 8.14
N ASN A 177 -3.50 -9.40 8.32
CA ASN A 177 -3.39 -7.95 8.11
C ASN A 177 -2.52 -7.27 9.19
N PHE A 178 -2.48 -7.79 10.42
CA PHE A 178 -1.52 -7.40 11.45
C PHE A 178 -0.09 -7.67 10.99
N MET A 179 0.20 -8.87 10.46
CA MET A 179 1.52 -9.21 9.91
C MET A 179 1.89 -8.30 8.74
N LEU A 180 0.96 -8.06 7.81
CA LEU A 180 1.19 -7.17 6.67
C LEU A 180 1.48 -5.74 7.10
N GLY A 181 0.75 -5.22 8.08
CA GLY A 181 1.05 -3.93 8.70
C GLY A 181 2.43 -3.87 9.34
N SER A 182 2.84 -4.95 10.04
CA SER A 182 4.18 -5.06 10.63
C SER A 182 5.27 -5.05 9.55
N LEU A 183 5.09 -5.79 8.46
CA LEU A 183 6.04 -5.88 7.34
C LEU A 183 6.19 -4.56 6.59
N MET A 184 5.14 -3.72 6.57
CA MET A 184 5.20 -2.40 5.96
C MET A 184 6.24 -1.49 6.63
N SER A 185 6.55 -1.71 7.92
CA SER A 185 7.63 -1.00 8.63
C SER A 185 9.02 -1.26 8.00
N LEU A 186 9.19 -2.40 7.33
CA LEU A 186 10.40 -2.75 6.56
C LEU A 186 10.37 -2.26 5.11
N GLY A 187 9.32 -1.52 4.72
CA GLY A 187 9.12 -1.07 3.35
C GLY A 187 8.64 -2.18 2.39
N ILE A 188 8.07 -3.26 2.92
CA ILE A 188 7.41 -4.30 2.13
C ILE A 188 5.96 -3.86 1.91
N GLY A 189 5.56 -3.70 0.64
CA GLY A 189 4.23 -3.21 0.27
C GLY A 189 3.11 -4.14 0.72
N LEU A 190 2.04 -3.58 1.28
CA LEU A 190 0.88 -4.32 1.80
C LEU A 190 -0.09 -4.75 0.69
N TYR A 191 -0.18 -4.02 -0.43
CA TYR A 191 -1.29 -4.14 -1.39
C TYR A 191 -1.41 -5.52 -2.02
N GLY A 192 -0.40 -6.00 -2.73
CA GLY A 192 -0.44 -7.32 -3.38
C GLY A 192 -0.73 -8.47 -2.41
N PRO A 193 -0.01 -8.58 -1.29
CA PRO A 193 -0.29 -9.59 -0.28
C PRO A 193 -1.70 -9.51 0.33
N CYS A 194 -2.22 -8.31 0.60
CA CYS A 194 -3.57 -8.13 1.11
C CYS A 194 -4.61 -8.55 0.07
N LEU A 195 -4.42 -8.15 -1.19
CA LEU A 195 -5.33 -8.46 -2.29
C LEU A 195 -5.53 -9.97 -2.43
N ILE A 196 -4.44 -10.75 -2.40
CA ILE A 196 -4.52 -12.21 -2.50
C ILE A 196 -5.07 -12.85 -1.22
N MET A 197 -4.67 -12.36 -0.05
CA MET A 197 -5.17 -12.87 1.23
C MET A 197 -6.69 -12.78 1.30
N ILE A 198 -7.27 -11.63 1.00
CA ILE A 198 -8.72 -11.40 0.99
C ILE A 198 -9.41 -12.33 -0.01
N SER A 199 -8.82 -12.51 -1.20
CA SER A 199 -9.34 -13.41 -2.22
C SER A 199 -9.31 -14.88 -1.78
N LEU A 200 -8.24 -15.33 -1.12
CA LEU A 200 -8.11 -16.71 -0.63
C LEU A 200 -9.00 -16.99 0.59
N LEU A 201 -9.33 -15.97 1.37
CA LEU A 201 -10.30 -16.08 2.48
C LEU A 201 -11.76 -16.13 1.98
N GLY A 202 -11.99 -16.15 0.67
CA GLY A 202 -13.31 -16.31 0.07
C GLY A 202 -14.11 -15.02 -0.06
N MET A 203 -13.49 -13.87 0.12
CA MET A 203 -14.15 -12.58 -0.13
C MET A 203 -14.10 -12.19 -1.61
N ASN A 204 -15.02 -11.30 -1.99
CA ASN A 204 -14.95 -10.63 -3.28
C ASN A 204 -13.62 -9.86 -3.39
N PRO A 205 -12.82 -10.09 -4.44
CA PRO A 205 -11.53 -9.40 -4.62
C PRO A 205 -11.63 -7.87 -4.58
N LYS A 206 -12.77 -7.29 -4.97
CA LYS A 206 -12.99 -5.84 -4.85
C LYS A 206 -12.97 -5.37 -3.40
N ALA A 207 -13.40 -6.20 -2.43
CA ALA A 207 -13.39 -5.84 -1.01
C ALA A 207 -11.96 -5.66 -0.45
N ALA A 208 -10.94 -6.18 -1.12
CA ALA A 208 -9.54 -5.95 -0.74
C ALA A 208 -9.14 -4.46 -0.89
N PHE A 209 -9.71 -3.74 -1.87
CA PHE A 209 -9.33 -2.34 -2.13
C PHE A 209 -9.59 -1.42 -0.93
N PRO A 210 -10.81 -1.34 -0.35
CA PRO A 210 -11.03 -0.51 0.83
C PRO A 210 -10.22 -0.99 2.05
N ILE A 211 -9.94 -2.29 2.19
CA ILE A 211 -9.15 -2.84 3.29
C ILE A 211 -7.68 -2.41 3.18
N MET A 212 -7.03 -2.63 2.03
CA MET A 212 -5.61 -2.31 1.85
C MET A 212 -5.37 -0.80 1.83
N MET A 213 -6.22 -0.04 1.13
CA MET A 213 -6.09 1.42 1.04
C MET A 213 -6.45 2.09 2.36
N GLY A 214 -7.50 1.61 3.04
CA GLY A 214 -7.85 2.05 4.39
C GLY A 214 -6.72 1.78 5.37
N SER A 215 -6.16 0.57 5.39
CA SER A 215 -5.01 0.24 6.23
C SER A 215 -3.86 1.22 6.02
N CYS A 216 -3.46 1.45 4.77
CA CYS A 216 -2.35 2.37 4.46
C CYS A 216 -2.69 3.83 4.78
N ALA A 217 -3.93 4.27 4.56
CA ALA A 217 -4.35 5.64 4.85
C ALA A 217 -4.30 5.99 6.36
N PHE A 218 -4.43 5.00 7.24
CA PHE A 218 -4.24 5.18 8.68
C PHE A 218 -2.78 4.99 9.12
N LEU A 219 -2.01 4.11 8.45
CA LEU A 219 -0.60 3.85 8.78
C LEU A 219 0.33 4.98 8.32
N MET A 220 0.23 5.37 7.05
CA MET A 220 1.20 6.26 6.41
C MET A 220 1.30 7.65 7.03
N PRO A 221 0.22 8.32 7.48
CA PRO A 221 0.31 9.62 8.13
C PRO A 221 1.24 9.65 9.35
N THR A 222 1.18 8.60 10.18
CA THR A 222 2.02 8.49 11.39
C THR A 222 3.47 8.23 11.05
N GLY A 223 3.74 7.33 10.09
CA GLY A 223 5.08 7.07 9.56
C GLY A 223 5.67 8.32 8.89
N SER A 224 4.89 8.99 8.05
CA SER A 224 5.29 10.23 7.38
C SER A 224 5.63 11.35 8.34
N ALA A 225 4.87 11.50 9.45
CA ALA A 225 5.17 12.50 10.47
C ALA A 225 6.57 12.33 11.07
N GLN A 226 7.05 11.09 11.22
CA GLN A 226 8.41 10.84 11.70
C GLN A 226 9.47 11.28 10.67
N PHE A 227 9.28 10.95 9.38
CA PHE A 227 10.18 11.39 8.32
C PHE A 227 10.19 12.91 8.15
N ILE A 228 9.03 13.55 8.27
CA ILE A 228 8.89 15.01 8.23
C ILE A 228 9.67 15.66 9.37
N ARG A 229 9.49 15.19 10.61
CA ARG A 229 10.18 15.73 11.80
C ARG A 229 11.70 15.56 11.72
N LYS A 230 12.17 14.41 11.20
CA LYS A 230 13.60 14.11 11.02
C LYS A 230 14.21 14.82 9.80
N GLY A 231 13.40 15.42 8.94
CA GLY A 231 13.86 16.00 7.69
C GLY A 231 14.38 14.98 6.66
N SER A 232 14.10 13.70 6.85
CA SER A 232 14.61 12.59 6.02
C SER A 232 13.72 12.32 4.80
N TYR A 233 13.44 13.35 4.00
CA TYR A 233 12.70 13.23 2.73
C TYR A 233 13.04 14.40 1.80
N ASN A 234 12.85 14.21 0.49
CA ASN A 234 12.96 15.26 -0.49
C ASN A 234 11.60 15.95 -0.66
N LEU A 235 11.54 17.22 -0.24
CA LEU A 235 10.29 18.00 -0.26
C LEU A 235 9.71 18.14 -1.66
N ARG A 236 10.55 18.51 -2.62
CA ARG A 236 10.16 18.78 -4.01
C ARG A 236 9.58 17.52 -4.67
N ALA A 237 10.26 16.39 -4.50
CA ALA A 237 9.81 15.11 -5.04
C ALA A 237 8.50 14.64 -4.34
N ALA A 238 8.40 14.77 -3.02
CA ALA A 238 7.18 14.42 -2.29
C ALA A 238 5.97 15.25 -2.73
N LEU A 239 6.15 16.55 -2.96
CA LEU A 239 5.09 17.39 -3.55
C LEU A 239 4.71 16.93 -4.96
N GLY A 240 5.70 16.55 -5.79
CA GLY A 240 5.45 16.02 -7.13
C GLY A 240 4.63 14.73 -7.09
N LEU A 241 4.99 13.80 -6.19
CA LEU A 241 4.23 12.56 -6.00
C LEU A 241 2.78 12.82 -5.56
N ALA A 242 2.56 13.75 -4.64
CA ALA A 242 1.22 14.09 -4.17
C ALA A 242 0.38 14.77 -5.27
N LEU A 243 0.93 15.80 -5.94
CA LEU A 243 0.22 16.56 -6.96
C LEU A 243 -0.08 15.75 -8.22
N GLY A 244 0.86 14.92 -8.66
CA GLY A 244 0.62 14.00 -9.78
C GLY A 244 -0.27 12.81 -9.39
N GLY A 245 -0.13 12.35 -8.14
CA GLY A 245 -0.83 11.18 -7.65
C GLY A 245 -2.34 11.36 -7.48
N ILE A 246 -2.80 12.50 -6.95
CA ILE A 246 -4.23 12.73 -6.72
C ILE A 246 -5.06 12.59 -8.01
N PRO A 247 -4.77 13.29 -9.12
CA PRO A 247 -5.52 13.11 -10.36
C PRO A 247 -5.42 11.69 -10.93
N ALA A 248 -4.26 11.04 -10.78
CA ALA A 248 -4.09 9.65 -11.19
C ALA A 248 -5.01 8.69 -10.44
N VAL A 249 -5.15 8.88 -9.11
CA VAL A 249 -6.07 8.12 -8.27
C VAL A 249 -7.51 8.27 -8.73
N LEU A 250 -7.94 9.49 -9.02
CA LEU A 250 -9.32 9.76 -9.47
C LEU A 250 -9.64 9.02 -10.78
N ILE A 251 -8.72 9.05 -11.73
CA ILE A 251 -8.88 8.38 -13.03
C ILE A 251 -8.87 6.85 -12.85
N ALA A 252 -7.89 6.32 -12.12
CA ALA A 252 -7.75 4.88 -11.92
C ALA A 252 -8.90 4.29 -11.09
N ALA A 253 -9.38 5.00 -10.07
CA ALA A 253 -10.52 4.56 -9.26
C ALA A 253 -11.81 4.45 -10.06
N TYR A 254 -12.05 5.40 -10.99
CA TYR A 254 -13.17 5.31 -11.90
C TYR A 254 -13.08 4.07 -12.80
N LEU A 255 -11.88 3.80 -13.36
CA LEU A 255 -11.63 2.62 -14.19
C LEU A 255 -11.92 1.31 -13.42
N VAL A 256 -11.41 1.17 -12.19
CA VAL A 256 -11.61 -0.04 -11.37
C VAL A 256 -13.09 -0.22 -11.00
N LYS A 257 -13.80 0.87 -10.71
CA LYS A 257 -15.24 0.82 -10.38
C LYS A 257 -16.05 0.15 -11.49
N GLU A 258 -15.79 0.50 -12.73
CA GLU A 258 -16.51 0.00 -13.92
C GLU A 258 -16.06 -1.40 -14.35
N MET A 259 -14.95 -1.93 -13.81
CA MET A 259 -14.43 -3.24 -14.20
C MET A 259 -15.35 -4.38 -13.76
N ASN A 260 -15.62 -5.32 -14.68
CA ASN A 260 -16.27 -6.59 -14.37
C ASN A 260 -15.37 -7.44 -13.46
N LEU A 261 -15.99 -8.25 -12.57
CA LEU A 261 -15.28 -9.13 -11.63
C LEU A 261 -14.28 -10.08 -12.31
N TYR A 262 -14.55 -10.52 -13.52
CA TYR A 262 -13.63 -11.34 -14.32
C TYR A 262 -12.29 -10.61 -14.57
N TYR A 263 -12.34 -9.35 -15.00
CA TYR A 263 -11.14 -8.54 -15.22
C TYR A 263 -10.43 -8.19 -13.91
N VAL A 264 -11.19 -7.98 -12.82
CA VAL A 264 -10.59 -7.77 -11.49
C VAL A 264 -9.80 -9.00 -11.04
N ARG A 265 -10.29 -10.22 -11.25
CA ARG A 265 -9.56 -11.46 -10.94
C ARG A 265 -8.26 -11.59 -11.74
N TRP A 266 -8.28 -11.24 -13.02
CA TRP A 266 -7.06 -11.19 -13.84
C TRP A 266 -6.09 -10.13 -13.36
N LEU A 267 -6.61 -8.96 -13.00
CA LEU A 267 -5.80 -7.89 -12.38
C LEU A 267 -5.11 -8.39 -11.10
N VAL A 268 -5.84 -9.10 -10.23
CA VAL A 268 -5.28 -9.73 -9.01
C VAL A 268 -4.09 -10.62 -9.36
N VAL A 269 -4.24 -11.51 -10.34
CA VAL A 269 -3.15 -12.41 -10.75
C VAL A 269 -1.93 -11.63 -11.23
N ILE A 270 -2.13 -10.65 -12.10
CA ILE A 270 -1.04 -9.82 -12.65
C ILE A 270 -0.32 -9.08 -11.53
N VAL A 271 -1.07 -8.43 -10.63
CA VAL A 271 -0.54 -7.68 -9.49
C VAL A 271 0.25 -8.58 -8.54
N VAL A 272 -0.30 -9.76 -8.23
CA VAL A 272 0.33 -10.70 -7.30
C VAL A 272 1.61 -11.27 -7.88
N VAL A 273 1.62 -11.64 -9.16
CA VAL A 273 2.82 -12.10 -9.86
C VAL A 273 3.88 -11.00 -9.91
N TYR A 274 3.49 -9.77 -10.27
CA TYR A 274 4.40 -8.62 -10.26
C TYR A 274 5.01 -8.39 -8.87
N THR A 275 4.18 -8.41 -7.82
CA THR A 275 4.63 -8.22 -6.43
C THR A 275 5.59 -9.32 -5.99
N ALA A 276 5.27 -10.58 -6.33
CA ALA A 276 6.12 -11.73 -6.04
C ALA A 276 7.49 -11.60 -6.69
N LEU A 277 7.53 -11.30 -7.98
CA LEU A 277 8.78 -11.12 -8.74
C LEU A 277 9.59 -9.93 -8.21
N SER A 278 8.92 -8.84 -7.84
CA SER A 278 9.56 -7.67 -7.24
C SER A 278 10.20 -8.00 -5.88
N LEU A 279 9.54 -8.78 -5.03
CA LEU A 279 10.08 -9.23 -3.75
C LEU A 279 11.29 -10.16 -3.93
N LEU A 280 11.17 -11.14 -4.83
CA LEU A 280 12.26 -12.07 -5.13
C LEU A 280 13.48 -11.34 -5.72
N ARG A 281 13.25 -10.38 -6.61
CA ARG A 281 14.33 -9.54 -7.15
C ARG A 281 15.00 -8.72 -6.06
N SER A 282 14.24 -8.11 -5.15
CA SER A 282 14.78 -7.35 -4.02
C SER A 282 15.65 -8.23 -3.12
N ALA A 283 15.22 -9.47 -2.83
CA ALA A 283 15.98 -10.43 -2.06
C ALA A 283 17.30 -10.85 -2.73
N MET A 284 17.34 -10.91 -4.07
CA MET A 284 18.57 -11.18 -4.82
C MET A 284 19.56 -10.01 -4.78
N VAL A 285 19.07 -8.79 -4.89
CA VAL A 285 19.89 -7.57 -4.82
C VAL A 285 20.50 -7.41 -3.43
N GLU A 286 19.74 -7.67 -2.37
CA GLU A 286 20.26 -7.62 -1.00
C GLU A 286 21.39 -8.64 -0.76
N ARG A 287 21.33 -9.83 -1.37
CA ARG A 287 22.43 -10.81 -1.33
C ARG A 287 23.75 -10.26 -1.87
N GLY A 288 23.68 -9.54 -2.99
CA GLY A 288 24.88 -8.93 -3.61
C GLY A 288 25.50 -7.86 -2.73
N SER A 289 24.69 -7.07 -2.03
CA SER A 289 25.16 -6.01 -1.13
C SER A 289 25.75 -6.53 0.19
N GLU A 290 25.27 -7.64 0.72
CA GLU A 290 25.84 -8.30 1.90
C GLU A 290 27.22 -8.91 1.57
N GLN A 291 27.34 -9.61 0.45
CA GLN A 291 28.62 -10.18 0.02
C GLN A 291 29.71 -9.11 -0.24
N TYR A 292 29.33 -7.92 -0.66
CA TYR A 292 30.26 -6.81 -0.88
C TYR A 292 30.72 -6.10 0.41
N ARG A 293 29.96 -6.27 1.51
CA ARG A 293 30.33 -5.73 2.85
C ARG A 293 31.21 -6.67 3.65
N GLU A 294 31.26 -7.95 3.29
CA GLU A 294 32.10 -8.98 3.94
C GLU A 294 33.46 -9.14 3.28
N GLN A 295 33.71 -8.47 2.15
CA GLN A 295 35.01 -8.36 1.46
C GLN A 295 35.70 -7.02 1.77
#